data_e6e88072856b6eb1615337cd00e24bad
#
_entry.id   e6e88072856b6eb1615337cd00e24bad
#
_cell.length_a   1.000
_cell.length_b   1.000
_cell.length_c   1.000
_cell.angle_alpha   90.00
_cell.angle_beta   90.00
_cell.angle_gamma   90.00
#
_symmetry.space_group_name_H-M   'P 1'
#
loop_
_entity.id
_entity.type
_entity.pdbx_description
1 polymer ?
#
loop_
_entity_poly.entity_id
_entity_poly.type
_entity_poly.pdbx_seq_one_letter_code
_entity_poly.pdbx_strand_id
1 'polypeptide(L)'
;MSIVPPFSIYSLSKNRDGGGRAVAVNLLAAAVIIALSVGLVNATSDVAQWTVLGIAIYCLFSWAQSLSFRDPPAFDLIFKSKALRYANIAYPACTVITYSFSFWVAPYFLRTFDAGIAEVGVVLGATLAICGGVGVATGGYMADFLRGRRADLHVYMAIVSACFTSVAALVLLNTDDLKTAYIANAVLQFFGVFWSGAGSSIVTELVLPRMRATSSAFY
;
A
#
# COMPACT_ATOMS: atom_id res chain seq x y z
N MET A 1 13.40 26.49 16.22
CA MET A 1 12.23 25.61 16.07
C MET A 1 12.53 24.34 16.85
N SER A 2 11.91 24.11 18.00
CA SER A 2 12.11 22.86 18.75
C SER A 2 11.44 21.73 17.97
N ILE A 3 12.22 20.74 17.53
CA ILE A 3 11.71 19.53 16.88
C ILE A 3 11.04 18.69 17.98
N VAL A 4 9.74 18.90 18.18
CA VAL A 4 8.96 18.05 19.07
C VAL A 4 8.52 16.82 18.26
N PRO A 5 8.75 15.59 18.76
CA PRO A 5 8.35 14.37 18.06
C PRO A 5 6.86 14.39 17.69
N PRO A 6 6.49 13.98 16.47
CA PRO A 6 5.12 14.10 15.98
C PRO A 6 4.09 13.26 16.75
N PHE A 7 4.50 12.25 17.50
CA PHE A 7 3.62 11.30 18.17
C PHE A 7 3.52 11.48 19.69
N SER A 8 4.10 12.54 20.27
CA SER A 8 4.07 12.68 21.72
C SER A 8 2.77 13.37 22.18
N ILE A 9 2.15 12.80 23.23
CA ILE A 9 1.03 13.42 23.93
C ILE A 9 1.40 14.84 24.39
N TYR A 10 2.65 15.06 24.73
CA TYR A 10 3.22 16.36 25.07
C TYR A 10 3.08 17.39 23.91
N SER A 11 3.26 16.97 22.65
CA SER A 11 3.11 17.87 21.51
C SER A 11 1.65 18.29 21.29
N LEU A 12 0.71 17.38 21.54
CA LEU A 12 -0.72 17.64 21.45
C LEU A 12 -1.21 18.50 22.61
N SER A 13 -0.73 18.26 23.83
CA SER A 13 -1.14 19.04 25.01
C SER A 13 -0.67 20.50 24.97
N LYS A 14 0.48 20.76 24.34
CA LYS A 14 1.07 22.11 24.24
C LYS A 14 0.48 22.93 23.08
N ASN A 15 -0.30 22.31 22.20
CA ASN A 15 -0.92 23.01 21.08
C ASN A 15 -2.12 23.85 21.57
N ARG A 16 -2.08 25.18 21.37
CA ARG A 16 -3.10 26.12 21.82
C ARG A 16 -4.49 25.82 21.26
N ASP A 17 -4.54 25.27 20.03
CA ASP A 17 -5.80 25.06 19.32
C ASP A 17 -6.41 23.67 19.56
N GLY A 18 -5.67 22.72 20.14
CA GLY A 18 -6.12 21.35 20.38
C GLY A 18 -6.15 20.94 21.86
N GLY A 19 -5.14 21.34 22.62
CA GLY A 19 -5.01 21.17 24.06
C GLY A 19 -5.60 19.87 24.64
N GLY A 20 -6.38 20.01 25.71
CA GLY A 20 -6.98 18.86 26.40
C GLY A 20 -7.95 18.04 25.54
N ARG A 21 -8.66 18.67 24.58
CA ARG A 21 -9.56 17.95 23.66
C ARG A 21 -8.78 17.05 22.71
N ALA A 22 -7.64 17.51 22.19
CA ALA A 22 -6.79 16.71 21.31
C ALA A 22 -6.21 15.48 22.04
N VAL A 23 -5.78 15.68 23.29
CA VAL A 23 -5.32 14.59 24.16
C VAL A 23 -6.44 13.60 24.45
N ALA A 24 -7.63 14.07 24.78
CA ALA A 24 -8.78 13.19 25.05
C ALA A 24 -9.15 12.35 23.83
N VAL A 25 -9.17 12.94 22.62
CA VAL A 25 -9.44 12.20 21.37
C VAL A 25 -8.33 11.17 21.09
N ASN A 26 -7.07 11.51 21.33
CA ASN A 26 -5.96 10.57 21.15
C ASN A 26 -6.04 9.39 22.12
N LEU A 27 -6.33 9.65 23.40
CA LEU A 27 -6.51 8.59 24.41
C LEU A 27 -7.73 7.72 24.12
N LEU A 28 -8.84 8.31 23.66
CA LEU A 28 -10.02 7.56 23.26
C LEU A 28 -9.70 6.63 22.07
N ALA A 29 -8.99 7.14 21.05
CA ALA A 29 -8.57 6.33 19.93
C ALA A 29 -7.64 5.18 20.37
N ALA A 30 -6.69 5.46 21.26
CA ALA A 30 -5.83 4.42 21.84
C ALA A 30 -6.65 3.33 22.56
N ALA A 31 -7.61 3.74 23.39
CA ALA A 31 -8.49 2.82 24.11
C ALA A 31 -9.32 1.94 23.17
N VAL A 32 -9.90 2.54 22.11
CA VAL A 32 -10.65 1.78 21.08
C VAL A 32 -9.76 0.80 20.35
N ILE A 33 -8.57 1.23 19.92
CA ILE A 33 -7.62 0.36 19.19
C ILE A 33 -7.19 -0.81 20.09
N ILE A 34 -6.87 -0.55 21.36
CA ILE A 34 -6.50 -1.60 22.33
C ILE A 34 -7.67 -2.58 22.50
N ALA A 35 -8.89 -2.08 22.72
CA ALA A 35 -10.07 -2.94 22.89
C ALA A 35 -10.31 -3.83 21.65
N LEU A 36 -10.19 -3.27 20.44
CA LEU A 36 -10.32 -4.05 19.21
C LEU A 36 -9.19 -5.07 19.05
N SER A 37 -7.94 -4.68 19.34
CA SER A 37 -6.80 -5.61 19.26
C SER A 37 -6.96 -6.76 20.24
N VAL A 38 -7.38 -6.51 21.49
CA VAL A 38 -7.65 -7.55 22.48
C VAL A 38 -8.80 -8.46 22.04
N GLY A 39 -9.89 -7.89 21.50
CA GLY A 39 -10.99 -8.67 20.95
C GLY A 39 -10.56 -9.61 19.83
N LEU A 40 -9.72 -9.11 18.91
CA LEU A 40 -9.19 -9.89 17.79
C LEU A 40 -8.17 -10.95 18.24
N VAL A 41 -7.33 -10.65 19.23
CA VAL A 41 -6.45 -11.64 19.87
C VAL A 41 -7.27 -12.78 20.48
N ASN A 42 -8.34 -12.47 21.19
CA ASN A 42 -9.20 -13.51 21.80
C ASN A 42 -9.92 -14.35 20.74
N ALA A 43 -10.25 -13.77 19.57
CA ALA A 43 -10.92 -14.49 18.49
C ALA A 43 -9.98 -15.37 17.65
N THR A 44 -8.71 -14.95 17.46
CA THR A 44 -7.77 -15.61 16.53
C THR A 44 -6.57 -16.25 17.20
N SER A 45 -6.35 -15.98 18.50
CA SER A 45 -5.19 -16.42 19.29
C SER A 45 -3.83 -15.92 18.79
N ASP A 46 -3.79 -14.96 17.86
CA ASP A 46 -2.55 -14.39 17.32
C ASP A 46 -2.23 -13.05 18.00
N VAL A 47 -1.50 -13.12 19.11
CA VAL A 47 -1.11 -11.94 19.89
C VAL A 47 -0.16 -11.03 19.14
N ALA A 48 0.81 -11.61 18.42
CA ALA A 48 1.85 -10.82 17.74
C ALA A 48 1.26 -9.96 16.62
N GLN A 49 0.45 -10.57 15.76
CA GLN A 49 -0.18 -9.89 14.63
C GLN A 49 -1.03 -8.68 15.08
N TRP A 50 -1.95 -8.90 16.02
CA TRP A 50 -2.89 -7.87 16.43
C TRP A 50 -2.26 -6.77 17.28
N THR A 51 -1.21 -7.11 18.06
CA THR A 51 -0.45 -6.10 18.81
C THR A 51 0.32 -5.18 17.86
N VAL A 52 1.06 -5.74 16.89
CA VAL A 52 1.83 -4.94 15.90
C VAL A 52 0.89 -4.09 15.05
N LEU A 53 -0.22 -4.66 14.58
CA LEU A 53 -1.22 -3.92 13.81
C LEU A 53 -1.85 -2.79 14.63
N GLY A 54 -2.20 -3.04 15.89
CA GLY A 54 -2.75 -2.02 16.79
C GLY A 54 -1.78 -0.85 17.00
N ILE A 55 -0.49 -1.14 17.24
CA ILE A 55 0.54 -0.11 17.35
C ILE A 55 0.65 0.69 16.05
N ALA A 56 0.68 0.03 14.90
CA ALA A 56 0.78 0.70 13.59
C ALA A 56 -0.41 1.63 13.35
N ILE A 57 -1.64 1.18 13.60
CA ILE A 57 -2.86 1.99 13.46
C ILE A 57 -2.84 3.18 14.41
N TYR A 58 -2.42 2.99 15.66
CA TYR A 58 -2.29 4.08 16.61
C TYR A 58 -1.25 5.13 16.18
N CYS A 59 -0.09 4.70 15.69
CA CYS A 59 0.94 5.60 15.17
C CYS A 59 0.41 6.44 13.99
N LEU A 60 -0.28 5.81 13.03
CA LEU A 60 -0.89 6.49 11.90
C LEU A 60 -1.96 7.51 12.34
N PHE A 61 -2.83 7.12 13.26
CA PHE A 61 -3.86 8.01 13.79
C PHE A 61 -3.25 9.21 14.52
N SER A 62 -2.31 8.96 15.42
CA SER A 62 -1.64 10.00 16.21
C SER A 62 -0.87 10.97 15.32
N TRP A 63 -0.23 10.45 14.26
CA TRP A 63 0.46 11.29 13.28
C TRP A 63 -0.52 12.13 12.45
N ALA A 64 -1.61 11.54 11.95
CA ALA A 64 -2.66 12.26 11.24
C ALA A 64 -3.27 13.37 12.10
N GLN A 65 -3.56 13.08 13.37
CA GLN A 65 -4.03 14.06 14.33
C GLN A 65 -3.00 15.19 14.53
N SER A 66 -1.72 14.87 14.71
CA SER A 66 -0.67 15.88 14.82
C SER A 66 -0.56 16.75 13.57
N LEU A 67 -0.71 16.17 12.39
CA LEU A 67 -0.68 16.88 11.11
C LEU A 67 -1.85 17.88 11.02
N SER A 68 -3.05 17.52 11.49
CA SER A 68 -4.22 18.41 11.47
C SER A 68 -4.04 19.72 12.25
N PHE A 69 -3.14 19.73 13.24
CA PHE A 69 -2.81 20.93 14.03
C PHE A 69 -1.57 21.67 13.51
N ARG A 70 -0.60 20.94 12.94
CA ARG A 70 0.69 21.53 12.50
C ARG A 70 0.64 22.11 11.11
N ASP A 71 -0.03 21.41 10.19
CA ASP A 71 -0.20 21.82 8.80
C ASP A 71 -1.63 21.49 8.33
N PRO A 72 -2.64 22.27 8.76
CA PRO A 72 -4.02 22.06 8.36
C PRO A 72 -4.22 22.00 6.85
N PRO A 73 -3.54 22.83 6.01
CA PRO A 73 -3.66 22.74 4.57
C PRO A 73 -3.19 21.38 4.01
N ALA A 74 -2.11 20.81 4.55
CA ALA A 74 -1.64 19.48 4.14
C ALA A 74 -2.60 18.39 4.57
N PHE A 75 -3.13 18.48 5.79
CA PHE A 75 -4.14 17.55 6.29
C PHE A 75 -5.40 17.58 5.43
N ASP A 76 -5.92 18.78 5.13
CA ASP A 76 -7.12 18.95 4.32
C ASP A 76 -6.92 18.41 2.89
N LEU A 77 -5.77 18.63 2.31
CA LEU A 77 -5.44 18.12 0.99
C LEU A 77 -5.42 16.58 0.99
N ILE A 78 -4.75 15.95 1.96
CA ILE A 78 -4.61 14.49 2.03
C ILE A 78 -5.94 13.81 2.35
N PHE A 79 -6.69 14.32 3.33
CA PHE A 79 -7.88 13.64 3.86
C PHE A 79 -9.21 14.12 3.26
N LYS A 80 -9.30 15.38 2.78
CA LYS A 80 -10.54 15.94 2.23
C LYS A 80 -10.57 15.95 0.69
N SER A 81 -9.41 15.92 0.01
CA SER A 81 -9.38 15.81 -1.44
C SER A 81 -9.94 14.46 -1.90
N LYS A 82 -10.96 14.49 -2.76
CA LYS A 82 -11.55 13.27 -3.31
C LYS A 82 -10.53 12.44 -4.08
N ALA A 83 -9.70 13.09 -4.91
CA ALA A 83 -8.70 12.43 -5.74
C ALA A 83 -7.68 11.67 -4.88
N LEU A 84 -7.09 12.34 -3.86
CA LEU A 84 -6.11 11.70 -2.97
C LEU A 84 -6.73 10.60 -2.10
N ARG A 85 -7.96 10.77 -1.61
CA ARG A 85 -8.64 9.71 -0.86
C ARG A 85 -8.84 8.45 -1.70
N TYR A 86 -9.29 8.60 -2.94
CA TYR A 86 -9.44 7.45 -3.83
C TYR A 86 -8.09 6.82 -4.18
N ALA A 87 -7.05 7.60 -4.42
CA ALA A 87 -5.70 7.08 -4.65
C ALA A 87 -5.19 6.30 -3.43
N ASN A 88 -5.30 6.88 -2.23
CA ASN A 88 -4.87 6.26 -0.97
C ASN A 88 -5.68 4.99 -0.57
N ILE A 89 -6.79 4.70 -1.23
CA ILE A 89 -7.54 3.44 -1.07
C ILE A 89 -7.20 2.47 -2.19
N ALA A 90 -7.16 2.94 -3.43
CA ALA A 90 -6.99 2.09 -4.60
C ALA A 90 -5.58 1.46 -4.67
N TYR A 91 -4.53 2.26 -4.44
CA TYR A 91 -3.16 1.76 -4.55
C TYR A 91 -2.76 0.76 -3.47
N PRO A 92 -3.07 0.96 -2.18
CA PRO A 92 -2.89 -0.09 -1.19
C PRO A 92 -3.66 -1.38 -1.50
N ALA A 93 -4.86 -1.29 -2.08
CA ALA A 93 -5.60 -2.47 -2.52
C ALA A 93 -4.84 -3.26 -3.60
N CYS A 94 -4.25 -2.58 -4.59
CA CYS A 94 -3.37 -3.21 -5.58
C CYS A 94 -2.14 -3.86 -4.92
N THR A 95 -1.56 -3.19 -3.93
CA THR A 95 -0.41 -3.70 -3.17
C THR A 95 -0.76 -4.98 -2.41
N VAL A 96 -1.91 -5.03 -1.74
CA VAL A 96 -2.39 -6.22 -1.02
C VAL A 96 -2.51 -7.41 -1.97
N ILE A 97 -3.07 -7.21 -3.17
CA ILE A 97 -3.19 -8.28 -4.19
C ILE A 97 -1.80 -8.78 -4.58
N THR A 98 -0.89 -7.88 -4.93
CA THR A 98 0.48 -8.24 -5.37
C THR A 98 1.24 -9.01 -4.28
N TYR A 99 1.21 -8.54 -3.04
CA TYR A 99 1.87 -9.22 -1.93
C TYR A 99 1.22 -10.58 -1.60
N SER A 100 -0.11 -10.66 -1.63
CA SER A 100 -0.81 -11.93 -1.41
C SER A 100 -0.38 -12.99 -2.41
N PHE A 101 -0.31 -12.66 -3.70
CA PHE A 101 0.23 -13.58 -4.71
C PHE A 101 1.69 -13.93 -4.45
N SER A 102 2.54 -12.96 -4.12
CA SER A 102 3.97 -13.21 -3.85
C SER A 102 4.18 -14.19 -2.70
N PHE A 103 3.35 -14.15 -1.65
CA PHE A 103 3.45 -15.09 -0.52
C PHE A 103 2.88 -16.46 -0.82
N TRP A 104 1.74 -16.53 -1.53
CA TRP A 104 1.02 -17.80 -1.70
C TRP A 104 1.36 -18.55 -2.98
N VAL A 105 1.99 -17.91 -3.96
CA VAL A 105 2.27 -18.53 -5.26
C VAL A 105 3.19 -19.76 -5.14
N ALA A 106 4.25 -19.69 -4.34
CA ALA A 106 5.16 -20.82 -4.17
C ALA A 106 4.49 -22.02 -3.49
N PRO A 107 3.81 -21.88 -2.34
CA PRO A 107 3.00 -22.96 -1.77
C PRO A 107 1.93 -23.50 -2.73
N TYR A 108 1.31 -22.64 -3.55
CA TYR A 108 0.34 -23.07 -4.54
C TYR A 108 0.96 -23.99 -5.59
N PHE A 109 2.08 -23.58 -6.20
CA PHE A 109 2.78 -24.40 -7.20
C PHE A 109 3.20 -25.77 -6.64
N LEU A 110 3.74 -25.79 -5.41
CA LEU A 110 4.18 -27.03 -4.77
C LEU A 110 3.03 -27.98 -4.39
N ARG A 111 1.81 -27.46 -4.23
CA ARG A 111 0.64 -28.29 -3.87
C ARG A 111 -0.17 -28.72 -5.07
N THR A 112 -0.19 -27.92 -6.13
CA THR A 112 -1.06 -28.14 -7.29
C THR A 112 -0.31 -28.85 -8.42
N PHE A 113 0.97 -28.56 -8.59
CA PHE A 113 1.78 -29.15 -9.64
C PHE A 113 2.85 -30.08 -9.04
N ASP A 114 3.09 -31.20 -9.68
CA ASP A 114 4.14 -32.15 -9.29
C ASP A 114 5.53 -31.63 -9.72
N ALA A 115 5.92 -30.47 -9.18
CA ALA A 115 7.14 -29.76 -9.52
C ALA A 115 8.13 -29.76 -8.35
N GLY A 116 9.41 -29.87 -8.65
CA GLY A 116 10.48 -29.87 -7.64
C GLY A 116 10.63 -28.52 -6.94
N ILE A 117 10.89 -28.53 -5.62
CA ILE A 117 11.06 -27.31 -4.81
C ILE A 117 12.11 -26.37 -5.42
N ALA A 118 13.24 -26.94 -5.91
CA ALA A 118 14.32 -26.17 -6.52
C ALA A 118 13.89 -25.52 -7.84
N GLU A 119 13.13 -26.22 -8.66
CA GLU A 119 12.61 -25.71 -9.92
C GLU A 119 11.64 -24.55 -9.67
N VAL A 120 10.64 -24.76 -8.81
CA VAL A 120 9.66 -23.73 -8.44
C VAL A 120 10.37 -22.50 -7.88
N GLY A 121 11.34 -22.67 -6.98
CA GLY A 121 12.10 -21.58 -6.38
C GLY A 121 12.87 -20.75 -7.42
N VAL A 122 13.57 -21.43 -8.34
CA VAL A 122 14.34 -20.76 -9.41
C VAL A 122 13.42 -20.02 -10.38
N VAL A 123 12.37 -20.69 -10.87
CA VAL A 123 11.48 -20.10 -11.89
C VAL A 123 10.68 -18.93 -11.29
N LEU A 124 10.12 -19.07 -10.10
CA LEU A 124 9.37 -17.98 -9.44
C LEU A 124 10.30 -16.83 -9.06
N GLY A 125 11.50 -17.10 -8.55
CA GLY A 125 12.50 -16.08 -8.23
C GLY A 125 12.96 -15.32 -9.49
N ALA A 126 13.24 -16.04 -10.58
CA ALA A 126 13.62 -15.42 -11.85
C ALA A 126 12.49 -14.59 -12.46
N THR A 127 11.25 -15.07 -12.45
CA THR A 127 10.10 -14.31 -12.94
C THR A 127 9.83 -13.05 -12.10
N LEU A 128 9.95 -13.13 -10.78
CA LEU A 128 9.84 -11.96 -9.91
C LEU A 128 10.92 -10.92 -10.22
N ALA A 129 12.19 -11.36 -10.33
CA ALA A 129 13.31 -10.45 -10.57
C ALA A 129 13.25 -9.81 -11.96
N ILE A 130 13.03 -10.61 -13.00
CA ILE A 130 13.05 -10.16 -14.40
C ILE A 130 11.73 -9.45 -14.74
N CYS A 131 10.61 -10.15 -14.64
CA CYS A 131 9.32 -9.59 -15.06
C CYS A 131 8.85 -8.48 -14.12
N GLY A 132 9.04 -8.62 -12.81
CA GLY A 132 8.76 -7.57 -11.85
C GLY A 132 9.66 -6.35 -12.06
N GLY A 133 10.97 -6.54 -12.20
CA GLY A 133 11.93 -5.46 -12.47
C GLY A 133 11.62 -4.72 -13.77
N VAL A 134 11.36 -5.43 -14.87
CA VAL A 134 10.95 -4.84 -16.15
C VAL A 134 9.59 -4.15 -16.02
N GLY A 135 8.64 -4.74 -15.26
CA GLY A 135 7.34 -4.15 -15.00
C GLY A 135 7.43 -2.79 -14.32
N VAL A 136 8.23 -2.68 -13.23
CA VAL A 136 8.47 -1.40 -12.55
C VAL A 136 9.14 -0.38 -13.48
N ALA A 137 10.20 -0.80 -14.20
CA ALA A 137 10.95 0.09 -15.09
C ALA A 137 10.07 0.62 -16.24
N THR A 138 9.31 -0.25 -16.89
CA THR A 138 8.40 0.13 -17.98
C THR A 138 7.24 0.97 -17.48
N GLY A 139 6.69 0.62 -16.31
CA GLY A 139 5.64 1.41 -15.64
C GLY A 139 6.11 2.82 -15.28
N GLY A 140 7.31 2.96 -14.72
CA GLY A 140 7.93 4.25 -14.44
C GLY A 140 8.18 5.07 -15.70
N TYR A 141 8.80 4.47 -16.71
CA TYR A 141 9.04 5.14 -18.00
C TYR A 141 7.74 5.60 -18.67
N MET A 142 6.69 4.75 -18.66
CA MET A 142 5.40 5.10 -19.22
C MET A 142 4.73 6.24 -18.44
N ALA A 143 4.83 6.22 -17.10
CA ALA A 143 4.31 7.29 -16.26
C ALA A 143 5.00 8.64 -16.57
N ASP A 144 6.32 8.64 -16.71
CA ASP A 144 7.08 9.84 -17.07
C ASP A 144 6.77 10.32 -18.51
N PHE A 145 6.63 9.39 -19.44
CA PHE A 145 6.26 9.73 -20.84
C PHE A 145 4.86 10.34 -20.95
N LEU A 146 3.93 9.90 -20.10
CA LEU A 146 2.57 10.43 -20.04
C LEU A 146 2.46 11.72 -19.23
N ARG A 147 3.50 12.03 -18.45
CA ARG A 147 3.57 13.24 -17.64
C ARG A 147 3.35 14.49 -18.47
N GLY A 148 2.46 15.34 -18.02
CA GLY A 148 2.13 16.61 -18.71
C GLY A 148 1.17 16.48 -19.90
N ARG A 149 0.80 15.26 -20.31
CA ARG A 149 -0.21 15.08 -21.38
C ARG A 149 -1.63 15.12 -20.84
N ARG A 150 -1.96 14.23 -19.92
CA ARG A 150 -3.25 14.16 -19.22
C ARG A 150 -3.08 13.43 -17.90
N ALA A 151 -3.61 13.96 -16.82
CA ALA A 151 -3.56 13.33 -15.49
C ALA A 151 -4.31 11.99 -15.41
N ASP A 152 -5.37 11.85 -16.22
CA ASP A 152 -6.20 10.63 -16.29
C ASP A 152 -5.42 9.42 -16.84
N LEU A 153 -4.37 9.62 -17.63
CA LEU A 153 -3.60 8.51 -18.22
C LEU A 153 -2.92 7.64 -17.15
N HIS A 154 -2.53 8.21 -16.01
CA HIS A 154 -2.00 7.45 -14.89
C HIS A 154 -3.04 6.52 -14.26
N VAL A 155 -4.32 6.94 -14.23
CA VAL A 155 -5.43 6.10 -13.77
C VAL A 155 -5.67 4.94 -14.75
N TYR A 156 -5.60 5.21 -16.06
CA TYR A 156 -5.71 4.13 -17.05
C TYR A 156 -4.58 3.10 -16.95
N MET A 157 -3.36 3.52 -16.62
CA MET A 157 -2.26 2.58 -16.36
C MET A 157 -2.59 1.64 -15.18
N ALA A 158 -3.15 2.16 -14.10
CA ALA A 158 -3.56 1.35 -12.97
C ALA A 158 -4.70 0.38 -13.34
N ILE A 159 -5.68 0.83 -14.15
CA ILE A 159 -6.78 -0.03 -14.64
C ILE A 159 -6.24 -1.14 -15.54
N VAL A 160 -5.37 -0.82 -16.50
CA VAL A 160 -4.74 -1.80 -17.39
C VAL A 160 -3.96 -2.82 -16.57
N SER A 161 -3.13 -2.36 -15.63
CA SER A 161 -2.39 -3.20 -14.70
C SER A 161 -3.32 -4.16 -13.94
N ALA A 162 -4.40 -3.64 -13.33
CA ALA A 162 -5.35 -4.45 -12.59
C ALA A 162 -6.07 -5.49 -13.46
N CYS A 163 -6.50 -5.10 -14.68
CA CYS A 163 -7.15 -6.02 -15.62
C CYS A 163 -6.23 -7.18 -16.02
N PHE A 164 -5.01 -6.88 -16.46
CA PHE A 164 -4.07 -7.93 -16.87
C PHE A 164 -3.64 -8.80 -15.70
N THR A 165 -3.41 -8.23 -14.52
CA THR A 165 -3.10 -8.99 -13.30
C THR A 165 -4.25 -9.93 -12.93
N SER A 166 -5.51 -9.47 -13.00
CA SER A 166 -6.69 -10.29 -12.70
C SER A 166 -6.87 -11.42 -13.70
N VAL A 167 -6.71 -11.15 -14.99
CA VAL A 167 -6.80 -12.20 -16.04
C VAL A 167 -5.69 -13.22 -15.84
N ALA A 168 -4.44 -12.78 -15.62
CA ALA A 168 -3.33 -13.67 -15.38
C ALA A 168 -3.53 -14.53 -14.11
N ALA A 169 -4.08 -13.95 -13.05
CA ALA A 169 -4.44 -14.69 -11.84
C ALA A 169 -5.51 -15.75 -12.09
N LEU A 170 -6.54 -15.42 -12.86
CA LEU A 170 -7.58 -16.39 -13.25
C LEU A 170 -7.02 -17.54 -14.07
N VAL A 171 -6.16 -17.24 -15.04
CA VAL A 171 -5.49 -18.28 -15.83
C VAL A 171 -4.62 -19.15 -14.94
N LEU A 172 -3.81 -18.56 -14.05
CA LEU A 172 -2.93 -19.27 -13.12
C LEU A 172 -3.72 -20.24 -12.23
N LEU A 173 -4.86 -19.80 -11.70
CA LEU A 173 -5.64 -20.59 -10.74
C LEU A 173 -6.53 -21.67 -11.39
N ASN A 174 -6.74 -21.60 -12.72
CA ASN A 174 -7.63 -22.54 -13.43
C ASN A 174 -6.88 -23.44 -14.44
N THR A 175 -5.55 -23.34 -14.52
CA THR A 175 -4.78 -24.19 -15.44
C THR A 175 -4.22 -25.40 -14.71
N ASP A 176 -4.22 -26.53 -15.39
CA ASP A 176 -3.55 -27.76 -14.93
C ASP A 176 -2.16 -27.93 -15.56
N ASP A 177 -1.79 -27.07 -16.53
CA ASP A 177 -0.50 -27.14 -17.20
C ASP A 177 0.53 -26.24 -16.51
N LEU A 178 1.62 -26.84 -16.04
CA LEU A 178 2.71 -26.16 -15.33
C LEU A 178 3.35 -25.03 -16.15
N LYS A 179 3.52 -25.22 -17.46
CA LYS A 179 4.12 -24.19 -18.32
C LYS A 179 3.22 -22.97 -18.45
N THR A 180 1.93 -23.20 -18.66
CA THR A 180 0.92 -22.14 -18.70
C THR A 180 0.86 -21.41 -17.37
N ALA A 181 0.97 -22.12 -16.25
CA ALA A 181 1.00 -21.52 -14.91
C ALA A 181 2.23 -20.60 -14.73
N TYR A 182 3.41 -21.02 -15.18
CA TYR A 182 4.63 -20.18 -15.12
C TYR A 182 4.51 -18.94 -16.00
N ILE A 183 3.95 -19.05 -17.21
CA ILE A 183 3.73 -17.90 -18.10
C ILE A 183 2.72 -16.94 -17.47
N ALA A 184 1.61 -17.44 -16.93
CA ALA A 184 0.61 -16.65 -16.25
C ALA A 184 1.21 -15.91 -15.03
N ASN A 185 2.06 -16.59 -14.24
CA ASN A 185 2.78 -15.97 -13.14
C ASN A 185 3.73 -14.85 -13.62
N ALA A 186 4.44 -15.04 -14.73
CA ALA A 186 5.32 -14.02 -15.30
C ALA A 186 4.54 -12.75 -15.70
N VAL A 187 3.38 -12.91 -16.35
CA VAL A 187 2.46 -11.81 -16.70
C VAL A 187 1.93 -11.13 -15.45
N LEU A 188 1.54 -11.92 -14.43
CA LEU A 188 1.07 -11.41 -13.14
C LEU A 188 2.15 -10.57 -12.44
N GLN A 189 3.39 -11.04 -12.41
CA GLN A 189 4.50 -10.29 -11.80
C GLN A 189 4.82 -9.00 -12.55
N PHE A 190 4.77 -9.02 -13.88
CA PHE A 190 4.97 -7.82 -14.69
C PHE A 190 3.89 -6.75 -14.43
N PHE A 191 2.63 -7.13 -14.64
CA PHE A 191 1.52 -6.17 -14.50
C PHE A 191 1.20 -5.86 -13.04
N GLY A 192 1.44 -6.77 -12.10
CA GLY A 192 1.22 -6.57 -10.68
C GLY A 192 1.97 -5.37 -10.09
N VAL A 193 3.11 -5.00 -10.68
CA VAL A 193 3.93 -3.85 -10.23
C VAL A 193 3.98 -2.70 -11.23
N PHE A 194 3.46 -2.87 -12.46
CA PHE A 194 3.49 -1.87 -13.54
C PHE A 194 2.83 -0.53 -13.14
N TRP A 195 1.79 -0.56 -12.31
CA TRP A 195 1.09 0.63 -11.82
C TRP A 195 1.89 1.48 -10.83
N SER A 196 2.96 0.93 -10.22
CA SER A 196 3.67 1.57 -9.10
C SER A 196 4.29 2.93 -9.47
N GLY A 197 4.81 3.07 -10.69
CA GLY A 197 5.32 4.33 -11.22
C GLY A 197 4.22 5.39 -11.37
N ALA A 198 3.06 5.00 -11.88
CA ALA A 198 1.90 5.89 -12.01
C ALA A 198 1.37 6.33 -10.65
N GLY A 199 1.29 5.41 -9.68
CA GLY A 199 0.81 5.69 -8.33
C GLY A 199 1.64 6.75 -7.61
N SER A 200 2.95 6.59 -7.59
CA SER A 200 3.87 7.55 -6.97
C SER A 200 3.82 8.92 -7.64
N SER A 201 3.69 8.96 -8.97
CA SER A 201 3.57 10.22 -9.73
C SER A 201 2.29 10.98 -9.37
N ILE A 202 1.13 10.33 -9.35
CA ILE A 202 -0.15 10.96 -8.99
C ILE A 202 -0.08 11.59 -7.60
N VAL A 203 0.40 10.85 -6.61
CA VAL A 203 0.46 11.33 -5.22
C VAL A 203 1.36 12.55 -5.07
N THR A 204 2.44 12.64 -5.86
CA THR A 204 3.37 13.79 -5.82
C THR A 204 2.91 14.97 -6.69
N GLU A 205 2.15 14.73 -7.76
CA GLU A 205 1.64 15.77 -8.66
C GLU A 205 0.41 16.49 -8.11
N LEU A 206 -0.42 15.79 -7.35
CA LEU A 206 -1.63 16.36 -6.74
C LEU A 206 -1.35 17.28 -5.56
N VAL A 207 -0.10 17.38 -5.10
CA VAL A 207 0.27 18.18 -3.93
C VAL A 207 1.35 19.21 -4.24
N LEU A 208 1.37 20.30 -3.47
CA LEU A 208 2.43 21.30 -3.58
C LEU A 208 3.80 20.71 -3.23
N PRO A 209 4.90 21.22 -3.83
CA PRO A 209 6.25 20.69 -3.61
C PRO A 209 6.62 20.49 -2.13
N ARG A 210 6.23 21.43 -1.26
CA ARG A 210 6.49 21.38 0.18
C ARG A 210 5.75 20.23 0.90
N MET A 211 4.66 19.72 0.31
CA MET A 211 3.81 18.70 0.91
C MET A 211 4.06 17.29 0.35
N ARG A 212 4.94 17.16 -0.66
CA ARG A 212 5.20 15.87 -1.34
C ARG A 212 5.68 14.80 -0.39
N ALA A 213 6.65 15.13 0.49
CA ALA A 213 7.14 14.18 1.47
C ALA A 213 6.04 13.69 2.43
N THR A 214 5.19 14.61 2.89
CA THR A 214 4.06 14.27 3.78
C THR A 214 3.02 13.41 3.06
N SER A 215 2.67 13.76 1.82
CA SER A 215 1.71 12.99 1.01
C SER A 215 2.23 11.60 0.69
N SER A 216 3.51 11.47 0.32
CA SER A 216 4.14 10.16 0.04
C SER A 216 4.25 9.27 1.27
N ALA A 217 4.25 9.83 2.48
CA ALA A 217 4.26 9.05 3.70
C ALA A 217 2.90 8.42 4.04
N PHE A 218 1.80 8.93 3.46
CA PHE A 218 0.46 8.34 3.56
C PHE A 218 0.10 7.38 2.41
N TYR A 219 0.84 7.43 1.33
CA TYR A 219 0.72 6.53 0.19
C TYR A 219 1.45 5.23 0.45
#